data_383cfe2d161018eea99eb624d446fcc8
#
_entry.id   383cfe2d161018eea99eb624d446fcc8
#
_cell.length_a   1.000
_cell.length_b   1.000
_cell.length_c   1.000
_cell.angle_alpha   90.00
_cell.angle_beta   90.00
_cell.angle_gamma   90.00
#
_symmetry.space_group_name_H-M   'P 1'
#
loop_
_entity.id
_entity.type
_entity.pdbx_description
1 polymer ?
#
loop_
_entity_poly.entity_id
_entity_poly.type
_entity_poly.pdbx_seq_one_letter_code
_entity_poly.pdbx_strand_id
1 'polypeptide(L)'
;MGPLQRKALLEDVARLVHSGEWRFGEAVRFLRAVVLKKNRETFARIVGISTAALQKLEERPDSNPTLDTLSRVLKPFGGSVGIVFPRMEPPPLPTVDSEQRLGVLKAALAGTRRRKPTKA
;
A
#
# COMPACT_ATOMS: atom_id res chain seq x y z
N MET A 1 2.92 9.81 22.22
CA MET A 1 1.90 8.87 21.70
C MET A 1 2.33 7.44 21.99
N GLY A 2 1.50 6.69 22.71
CA GLY A 2 1.78 5.31 23.04
C GLY A 2 1.58 4.37 21.84
N PRO A 3 2.15 3.14 21.91
CA PRO A 3 2.04 2.17 20.81
C PRO A 3 0.61 1.83 20.40
N LEU A 4 -0.30 1.71 21.37
CA LEU A 4 -1.70 1.39 21.09
C LEU A 4 -2.43 2.54 20.40
N GLN A 5 -2.14 3.77 20.81
CA GLN A 5 -2.70 4.96 20.15
C GLN A 5 -2.19 5.09 18.73
N ARG A 6 -0.91 4.82 18.51
CA ARG A 6 -0.31 4.85 17.19
C ARG A 6 -0.96 3.80 16.27
N LYS A 7 -1.15 2.60 16.77
CA LYS A 7 -1.81 1.54 16.02
C LYS A 7 -3.23 1.93 15.62
N ALA A 8 -4.00 2.50 16.56
CA ALA A 8 -5.36 2.95 16.29
C ALA A 8 -5.40 4.03 15.21
N LEU A 9 -4.47 4.99 15.26
CA LEU A 9 -4.36 6.03 14.23
C LEU A 9 -4.02 5.46 12.86
N LEU A 10 -3.11 4.49 12.80
CA LEU A 10 -2.75 3.86 11.52
C LEU A 10 -3.94 3.10 10.92
N GLU A 11 -4.72 2.42 11.75
CA GLU A 11 -5.93 1.74 11.31
C GLU A 11 -6.98 2.74 10.79
N ASP A 12 -7.14 3.87 11.46
CA ASP A 12 -8.05 4.93 11.02
C ASP A 12 -7.61 5.53 9.69
N VAL A 13 -6.33 5.78 9.51
CA VAL A 13 -5.78 6.28 8.24
C VAL A 13 -6.07 5.28 7.11
N ALA A 14 -5.82 4.00 7.35
CA ALA A 14 -6.10 2.97 6.36
C ALA A 14 -7.57 2.94 5.98
N ARG A 15 -8.47 3.09 6.95
CA ARG A 15 -9.90 3.14 6.72
C ARG A 15 -10.31 4.34 5.87
N LEU A 16 -9.76 5.51 6.15
CA LEU A 16 -10.07 6.73 5.41
C LEU A 16 -9.61 6.64 3.95
N VAL A 17 -8.44 6.07 3.71
CA VAL A 17 -7.94 5.85 2.35
C VAL A 17 -8.80 4.80 1.63
N HIS A 18 -9.11 3.71 2.32
CA HIS A 18 -9.90 2.62 1.75
C HIS A 18 -11.32 3.07 1.36
N SER A 19 -11.93 3.93 2.18
CA SER A 19 -13.28 4.47 1.90
C SER A 19 -13.28 5.53 0.79
N GLY A 20 -12.11 6.04 0.41
CA GLY A 20 -11.99 7.11 -0.57
C GLY A 20 -12.13 8.51 0.01
N GLU A 21 -12.33 8.65 1.33
CA GLU A 21 -12.41 9.96 1.96
C GLU A 21 -11.09 10.72 1.90
N TRP A 22 -9.97 9.98 2.01
CA TRP A 22 -8.63 10.53 1.89
C TRP A 22 -7.95 9.97 0.65
N ARG A 23 -7.26 10.85 -0.07
CA ARG A 23 -6.31 10.43 -1.11
C ARG A 23 -5.06 9.86 -0.42
N PHE A 24 -4.33 9.05 -1.13
CA PHE A 24 -3.10 8.48 -0.60
C PHE A 24 -2.11 9.56 -0.14
N GLY A 25 -1.99 10.64 -0.92
CA GLY A 25 -1.12 11.76 -0.55
C GLY A 25 -1.50 12.44 0.74
N GLU A 26 -2.80 12.56 1.03
CA GLU A 26 -3.28 13.11 2.30
C GLU A 26 -2.88 12.21 3.48
N ALA A 27 -2.98 10.90 3.28
CA ALA A 27 -2.56 9.93 4.28
C ALA A 27 -1.06 10.03 4.57
N VAL A 28 -0.24 10.12 3.53
CA VAL A 28 1.21 10.27 3.66
C VAL A 28 1.55 11.55 4.42
N ARG A 29 0.89 12.65 4.08
CA ARG A 29 1.09 13.93 4.76
C ARG A 29 0.76 13.82 6.25
N PHE A 30 -0.35 13.21 6.59
CA PHE A 30 -0.75 13.00 7.99
C PHE A 30 0.27 12.13 8.73
N LEU A 31 0.65 11.01 8.15
CA LEU A 31 1.62 10.10 8.77
C LEU A 31 2.97 10.80 9.01
N ARG A 32 3.43 11.55 8.01
CA ARG A 32 4.69 12.29 8.13
C ARG A 32 4.61 13.39 9.19
N ALA A 33 3.60 14.24 9.10
CA ALA A 33 3.53 15.45 9.90
C ALA A 33 3.03 15.21 11.33
N VAL A 34 2.09 14.32 11.51
CA VAL A 34 1.42 14.10 12.80
C VAL A 34 1.99 12.89 13.54
N VAL A 35 2.15 11.75 12.87
CA VAL A 35 2.62 10.54 13.54
C VAL A 35 4.13 10.56 13.72
N LEU A 36 4.87 10.84 12.66
CA LEU A 36 6.35 10.84 12.69
C LEU A 36 6.93 12.19 13.05
N LYS A 37 6.19 13.28 12.86
CA LYS A 37 6.58 14.67 13.16
C LYS A 37 7.88 15.08 12.45
N LYS A 38 7.96 14.77 11.15
CA LYS A 38 9.13 15.10 10.32
C LYS A 38 8.74 16.06 9.21
N ASN A 39 9.68 16.94 8.83
CA ASN A 39 9.49 17.77 7.65
C ASN A 39 9.70 16.93 6.38
N ARG A 40 9.36 17.50 5.22
CA ARG A 40 9.47 16.79 3.95
C ARG A 40 10.88 16.36 3.61
N GLU A 41 11.86 17.23 3.83
CA GLU A 41 13.26 16.94 3.52
C GLU A 41 13.77 15.72 4.30
N THR A 42 13.53 15.73 5.61
CA THR A 42 13.95 14.64 6.48
C THR A 42 13.22 13.34 6.14
N PHE A 43 11.91 13.42 5.95
CA PHE A 43 11.12 12.24 5.64
C PHE A 43 11.50 11.64 4.29
N ALA A 44 11.67 12.47 3.27
CA ALA A 44 12.09 12.02 1.95
C ALA A 44 13.43 11.28 2.02
N ARG A 45 14.35 11.79 2.81
CA ARG A 45 15.65 11.14 3.04
C ARG A 45 15.50 9.78 3.72
N ILE A 46 14.65 9.70 4.73
CA ILE A 46 14.38 8.45 5.47
C ILE A 46 13.82 7.38 4.55
N VAL A 47 12.86 7.75 3.70
CA VAL A 47 12.17 6.77 2.84
C VAL A 47 12.85 6.58 1.48
N GLY A 48 13.88 7.38 1.17
CA GLY A 48 14.69 7.20 -0.03
C GLY A 48 14.04 7.71 -1.31
N ILE A 49 13.28 8.80 -1.23
CA ILE A 49 12.71 9.48 -2.40
C ILE A 49 13.15 10.95 -2.41
N SER A 50 12.97 11.63 -3.54
CA SER A 50 13.29 13.06 -3.59
C SER A 50 12.23 13.89 -2.85
N THR A 51 12.64 15.05 -2.35
CA THR A 51 11.70 15.98 -1.72
C THR A 51 10.63 16.42 -2.70
N ALA A 52 11.01 16.64 -3.96
CA ALA A 52 10.05 17.00 -5.01
C ALA A 52 9.02 15.90 -5.27
N ALA A 53 9.44 14.64 -5.27
CA ALA A 53 8.52 13.51 -5.43
C ALA A 53 7.54 13.43 -4.26
N LEU A 54 8.01 13.64 -3.04
CA LEU A 54 7.18 13.64 -1.85
C LEU A 54 6.18 14.81 -1.88
N GLN A 55 6.63 16.01 -2.25
CA GLN A 55 5.77 17.16 -2.36
C GLN A 55 4.67 16.93 -3.39
N LYS A 56 5.02 16.39 -4.56
CA LYS A 56 4.06 16.05 -5.60
C LYS A 56 3.03 15.03 -5.10
N LEU A 57 3.47 14.01 -4.39
CA LEU A 57 2.59 12.99 -3.82
C LEU A 57 1.60 13.59 -2.84
N GLU A 58 2.06 14.48 -1.96
CA GLU A 58 1.21 15.07 -0.92
C GLU A 58 0.24 16.13 -1.44
N GLU A 59 0.67 16.92 -2.42
CA GLU A 59 -0.07 18.12 -2.83
C GLU A 59 -0.90 17.94 -4.10
N ARG A 60 -0.49 17.06 -5.02
CA ARG A 60 -1.18 16.92 -6.31
C ARG A 60 -2.21 15.81 -6.29
N PRO A 61 -3.50 16.14 -6.54
CA PRO A 61 -4.56 15.13 -6.61
C PRO A 61 -4.37 14.12 -7.74
N ASP A 62 -3.71 14.53 -8.81
CA ASP A 62 -3.45 13.71 -10.00
C ASP A 62 -2.13 12.93 -9.92
N SER A 63 -1.47 12.95 -8.77
CA SER A 63 -0.24 12.21 -8.55
C SER A 63 -0.47 10.71 -8.72
N ASN A 64 0.42 10.08 -9.46
CA ASN A 64 0.35 8.64 -9.71
C ASN A 64 1.68 7.99 -9.32
N PRO A 65 1.94 7.82 -8.02
CA PRO A 65 3.18 7.23 -7.55
C PRO A 65 3.28 5.74 -7.95
N THR A 66 4.50 5.26 -8.08
CA THR A 66 4.75 3.84 -8.33
C THR A 66 4.50 3.03 -7.05
N LEU A 67 4.30 1.72 -7.21
CA LEU A 67 4.18 0.82 -6.06
C LEU A 67 5.42 0.86 -5.19
N ASP A 68 6.60 1.01 -5.79
CA ASP A 68 7.85 1.14 -5.04
C ASP A 68 7.85 2.39 -4.15
N THR A 69 7.42 3.53 -4.68
CA THR A 69 7.30 4.76 -3.90
C THR A 69 6.31 4.60 -2.75
N LEU A 70 5.15 4.01 -3.02
CA LEU A 70 4.14 3.76 -1.99
C LEU A 70 4.68 2.85 -0.88
N SER A 71 5.38 1.79 -1.25
CA SER A 71 5.97 0.86 -0.29
C SER A 71 7.02 1.56 0.58
N ARG A 72 7.84 2.41 -0.02
CA ARG A 72 8.87 3.16 0.72
C ARG A 72 8.28 4.10 1.74
N VAL A 73 7.24 4.87 1.38
CA VAL A 73 6.64 5.85 2.30
C VAL A 73 5.86 5.19 3.44
N LEU A 74 5.38 3.97 3.26
CA LEU A 74 4.65 3.24 4.29
C LEU A 74 5.56 2.43 5.22
N LYS A 75 6.77 2.11 4.77
CA LYS A 75 7.69 1.26 5.53
C LYS A 75 7.98 1.73 6.95
N PRO A 76 8.23 3.03 7.20
CA PRO A 76 8.49 3.49 8.57
C PRO A 76 7.33 3.27 9.54
N PHE A 77 6.12 3.06 9.01
CA PHE A 77 4.91 2.85 9.80
C PHE A 77 4.52 1.37 9.87
N GLY A 78 5.33 0.49 9.29
CA GLY A 78 5.01 -0.94 9.22
C GLY A 78 3.93 -1.29 8.19
N GLY A 79 3.62 -0.35 7.30
CA GLY A 79 2.61 -0.56 6.27
C GLY A 79 3.16 -1.24 5.02
N SER A 80 2.27 -1.78 4.24
CA SER A 80 2.60 -2.41 2.97
C SER A 80 1.48 -2.15 1.95
N VAL A 81 1.80 -2.33 0.67
CA VAL A 81 0.82 -2.19 -0.41
C VAL A 81 0.32 -3.57 -0.79
N GLY A 82 -0.99 -3.69 -0.93
CA GLY A 82 -1.62 -4.95 -1.29
C GLY A 82 -2.86 -4.75 -2.13
N ILE A 83 -3.42 -5.85 -2.62
CA ILE A 83 -4.65 -5.85 -3.39
C ILE A 83 -5.80 -6.20 -2.45
N VAL A 84 -6.85 -5.39 -2.48
CA VAL A 84 -8.04 -5.58 -1.66
C VAL A 84 -9.27 -5.52 -2.56
N PHE A 85 -10.20 -6.44 -2.35
CA PHE A 85 -11.49 -6.46 -3.05
C PHE A 85 -12.59 -6.11 -2.04
N PRO A 86 -12.89 -4.82 -1.82
CA PRO A 86 -13.71 -4.37 -0.70
C PRO A 86 -15.17 -4.82 -0.76
N ARG A 87 -15.65 -5.24 -1.93
CA ARG A 87 -17.03 -5.70 -2.10
C ARG A 87 -17.18 -7.20 -1.97
N MET A 88 -16.10 -7.91 -1.75
CA MET A 88 -16.14 -9.37 -1.58
C MET A 88 -16.10 -9.69 -0.09
N GLU A 89 -16.89 -10.68 0.29
CA GLU A 89 -16.84 -11.18 1.65
C GLU A 89 -15.45 -11.79 1.91
N PRO A 90 -14.95 -11.67 3.15
CA PRO A 90 -13.69 -12.33 3.47
C PRO A 90 -13.80 -13.81 3.15
N PRO A 91 -12.73 -14.41 2.59
CA PRO A 91 -12.76 -15.83 2.28
C PRO A 91 -13.01 -16.63 3.54
N PRO A 92 -13.77 -17.74 3.44
CA PRO A 92 -13.94 -18.61 4.58
C PRO A 92 -12.60 -19.13 5.06
N LEU A 93 -12.55 -19.57 6.32
CA LEU A 93 -11.36 -20.19 6.89
C LEU A 93 -10.77 -21.22 5.94
N PRO A 94 -9.43 -21.35 5.89
CA PRO A 94 -8.80 -22.30 4.98
C PRO A 94 -9.38 -23.68 5.13
N THR A 95 -9.91 -24.22 4.03
CA THR A 95 -10.43 -25.57 3.94
C THR A 95 -9.61 -26.33 2.91
N VAL A 96 -9.84 -27.64 2.81
CA VAL A 96 -9.22 -28.46 1.78
C VAL A 96 -9.47 -27.87 0.38
N ASP A 97 -10.68 -27.31 0.17
CA ASP A 97 -11.02 -26.64 -1.10
C ASP A 97 -10.15 -25.43 -1.38
N SER A 98 -9.73 -24.69 -0.35
CA SER A 98 -8.85 -23.54 -0.50
C SER A 98 -7.48 -23.96 -1.00
N GLU A 99 -6.95 -25.07 -0.51
CA GLU A 99 -5.68 -25.62 -0.97
C GLU A 99 -5.77 -26.10 -2.41
N GLN A 100 -6.87 -26.75 -2.77
CA GLN A 100 -7.12 -27.19 -4.14
C GLN A 100 -7.19 -26.01 -5.10
N ARG A 101 -7.91 -24.94 -4.72
CA ARG A 101 -7.99 -23.72 -5.53
C ARG A 101 -6.62 -23.07 -5.70
N LEU A 102 -5.84 -23.04 -4.65
CA LEU A 102 -4.48 -22.49 -4.74
C LEU A 102 -3.61 -23.31 -5.69
N GLY A 103 -3.74 -24.64 -5.65
CA GLY A 103 -3.05 -25.53 -6.58
C GLY A 103 -3.44 -25.27 -8.03
N VAL A 104 -4.74 -25.08 -8.29
CA VAL A 104 -5.23 -24.75 -9.63
C VAL A 104 -4.68 -23.40 -10.11
N LEU A 105 -4.67 -22.40 -9.25
CA LEU A 105 -4.15 -21.08 -9.59
C LEU A 105 -2.65 -21.14 -9.90
N LYS A 106 -1.89 -21.87 -9.13
CA LYS A 106 -0.45 -22.04 -9.36
C LYS A 106 -0.18 -22.77 -10.67
N ALA A 107 -0.97 -23.80 -10.95
CA ALA A 107 -0.84 -24.55 -12.21
C ALA A 107 -1.17 -23.66 -13.41
N ALA A 108 -2.23 -22.84 -13.32
CA ALA A 108 -2.61 -21.90 -14.36
C ALA A 108 -1.53 -20.87 -14.61
N LEU A 109 -0.91 -20.36 -13.54
CA LEU A 109 0.18 -19.39 -13.64
C LEU A 109 1.41 -20.04 -14.31
N ALA A 110 1.75 -21.26 -13.95
CA ALA A 110 2.86 -22.00 -14.56
C ALA A 110 2.61 -22.23 -16.06
N GLY A 111 1.38 -22.55 -16.44
CA GLY A 111 0.99 -22.67 -17.84
C GLY A 111 1.16 -21.35 -18.61
N THR A 112 0.82 -20.24 -17.99
CA THR A 112 0.99 -18.92 -18.59
C THR A 112 2.46 -18.56 -18.80
N ARG A 113 3.34 -18.95 -17.88
CA ARG A 113 4.78 -18.72 -18.01
C ARG A 113 5.41 -19.46 -19.17
N ARG A 114 4.86 -20.59 -19.56
CA ARG A 114 5.34 -21.37 -20.70
C ARG A 114 5.05 -20.69 -22.04
N ARG A 115 4.06 -19.82 -22.06
CA ARG A 115 3.77 -19.00 -23.24
C ARG A 115 4.68 -17.79 -23.21
N LYS A 116 5.82 -17.90 -23.86
CA LYS A 116 6.65 -16.73 -24.10
C LYS A 116 5.85 -15.73 -24.90
N PRO A 117 5.82 -14.45 -24.46
CA PRO A 117 5.20 -13.44 -25.30
C PRO A 117 5.88 -13.47 -26.65
N THR A 118 5.10 -13.71 -27.68
CA THR A 118 5.56 -13.57 -29.04
C THR A 118 5.96 -12.11 -29.20
N LYS A 119 7.22 -11.91 -29.48
CA LYS A 119 7.66 -10.61 -29.93
C LYS A 119 6.95 -10.34 -31.25
N ALA A 120 6.06 -9.40 -31.18
CA ALA A 120 5.53 -8.85 -32.42
C ALA A 120 6.65 -8.15 -33.16
#